data_bc04169a1792d604d4d607076b0e7a7d
#
_entry.id   bc04169a1792d604d4d607076b0e7a7d
#
_cell.length_a   1.000
_cell.length_b   1.000
_cell.length_c   1.000
_cell.angle_alpha   90.00
_cell.angle_beta   90.00
_cell.angle_gamma   90.00
#
_symmetry.space_group_name_H-M   'P 1'
#
loop_
_entity.id
_entity.type
_entity.pdbx_description
1 polymer ?
#
loop_
_entity_poly.entity_id
_entity_poly.type
_entity_poly.pdbx_seq_one_letter_code
_entity_poly.pdbx_strand_id
1 'polypeptide(L)'
;MSRPNDYQRAERAELNKLITEHLPLVSRIAGYLKARVPRFIEYDDMVQIGTLGLMTAAESYKAETGVEFKDYAKQRIKGAILDELSLIHI
;
A
#
# COMPACT_ATOMS: atom_id res chain seq x y z
N MET A 1 29.27 -8.46 -3.40
CA MET A 1 27.81 -8.46 -3.45
C MET A 1 27.28 -9.80 -3.02
N SER A 2 26.48 -9.85 -1.98
CA SER A 2 25.99 -11.12 -1.46
C SER A 2 24.67 -11.49 -2.10
N ARG A 3 24.48 -12.78 -2.35
CA ARG A 3 23.21 -13.28 -2.85
C ARG A 3 22.29 -13.58 -1.67
N PRO A 4 20.99 -13.35 -1.83
CA PRO A 4 20.06 -13.75 -0.78
C PRO A 4 20.13 -15.28 -0.59
N ASN A 5 20.03 -15.75 0.62
CA ASN A 5 19.94 -17.17 0.91
C ASN A 5 18.51 -17.65 0.65
N ASP A 6 18.26 -18.96 0.80
CA ASP A 6 16.95 -19.53 0.52
C ASP A 6 15.86 -18.98 1.43
N TYR A 7 16.19 -18.71 2.68
CA TYR A 7 15.24 -18.13 3.61
C TYR A 7 14.83 -16.72 3.17
N GLN A 8 15.79 -15.90 2.76
CA GLN A 8 15.53 -14.54 2.31
C GLN A 8 14.69 -14.52 1.02
N ARG A 9 14.94 -15.46 0.12
CA ARG A 9 14.15 -15.59 -1.11
C ARG A 9 12.71 -15.96 -0.80
N ALA A 10 12.51 -16.90 0.11
CA ALA A 10 11.16 -17.32 0.50
C ALA A 10 10.41 -16.17 1.14
N GLU A 11 11.09 -15.42 2.01
CA GLU A 11 10.48 -14.26 2.66
C GLU A 11 10.08 -13.19 1.65
N ARG A 12 10.95 -12.90 0.70
CA ARG A 12 10.67 -11.92 -0.36
C ARG A 12 9.52 -12.37 -1.24
N ALA A 13 9.45 -13.68 -1.55
CA ALA A 13 8.36 -14.22 -2.34
C ALA A 13 7.01 -14.07 -1.62
N GLU A 14 7.00 -14.27 -0.31
CA GLU A 14 5.80 -14.08 0.50
C GLU A 14 5.35 -12.62 0.49
N LEU A 15 6.28 -11.69 0.65
CA LEU A 15 5.97 -10.26 0.59
C LEU A 15 5.41 -9.88 -0.77
N ASN A 16 6.04 -10.34 -1.85
CA ASN A 16 5.60 -10.04 -3.20
C ASN A 16 4.21 -10.59 -3.47
N LYS A 17 3.94 -11.79 -2.99
CA LYS A 17 2.62 -12.40 -3.14
C LYS A 17 1.56 -11.57 -2.42
N LEU A 18 1.87 -11.17 -1.19
CA LEU A 18 0.96 -10.39 -0.37
C LEU A 18 0.62 -9.05 -1.06
N ILE A 19 1.64 -8.38 -1.59
CA ILE A 19 1.46 -7.12 -2.30
C ILE A 19 0.62 -7.33 -3.56
N THR A 20 0.99 -8.32 -4.38
CA THR A 20 0.31 -8.58 -5.65
C THR A 20 -1.17 -8.89 -5.44
N GLU A 21 -1.47 -9.70 -4.44
CA GLU A 21 -2.85 -10.09 -4.15
C GLU A 21 -3.71 -8.91 -3.70
N HIS A 22 -3.09 -7.86 -3.20
CA HIS A 22 -3.83 -6.72 -2.66
C HIS A 22 -3.74 -5.45 -3.52
N LEU A 23 -3.11 -5.54 -4.71
CA LEU A 23 -3.08 -4.41 -5.63
C LEU A 23 -4.48 -3.91 -6.00
N PRO A 24 -5.47 -4.79 -6.23
CA PRO A 24 -6.83 -4.31 -6.52
C PRO A 24 -7.42 -3.42 -5.41
N LEU A 25 -6.98 -3.63 -4.19
CA LEU A 25 -7.43 -2.81 -3.07
C LEU A 25 -6.94 -1.37 -3.22
N VAL A 26 -5.71 -1.19 -3.71
CA VAL A 26 -5.15 0.14 -3.96
C VAL A 26 -6.01 0.89 -4.98
N SER A 27 -6.32 0.25 -6.10
CA SER A 27 -7.13 0.88 -7.16
C SER A 27 -8.50 1.26 -6.65
N ARG A 28 -9.11 0.41 -5.84
CA ARG A 28 -10.43 0.67 -5.29
C ARG A 28 -10.43 1.86 -4.35
N ILE A 29 -9.44 1.92 -3.46
CA ILE A 29 -9.32 3.03 -2.52
C ILE A 29 -9.01 4.34 -3.27
N ALA A 30 -8.09 4.29 -4.24
CA ALA A 30 -7.75 5.46 -5.04
C ALA A 30 -8.97 5.97 -5.81
N GLY A 31 -9.77 5.06 -6.37
CA GLY A 31 -10.99 5.42 -7.08
C GLY A 31 -12.01 6.10 -6.16
N TYR A 32 -12.18 5.57 -4.98
CA TYR A 32 -13.05 6.16 -3.98
C TYR A 32 -12.61 7.57 -3.61
N LEU A 33 -11.31 7.73 -3.34
CA LEU A 33 -10.78 9.02 -2.92
C LEU A 33 -10.74 10.03 -4.06
N LYS A 34 -10.56 9.57 -5.32
CA LYS A 34 -10.53 10.47 -6.48
C LYS A 34 -11.78 11.31 -6.57
N ALA A 35 -12.93 10.76 -6.23
CA ALA A 35 -14.18 11.48 -6.27
C ALA A 35 -14.27 12.60 -5.20
N ARG A 36 -13.36 12.60 -4.25
CA ARG A 36 -13.40 13.50 -3.09
C ARG A 36 -12.23 14.46 -2.99
N VAL A 37 -11.35 14.45 -4.00
CA VAL A 37 -10.18 15.33 -4.01
C VAL A 37 -10.28 16.33 -5.16
N PRO A 38 -9.46 17.42 -5.15
CA PRO A 38 -9.46 18.37 -6.26
C PRO A 38 -9.11 17.70 -7.58
N ARG A 39 -9.63 18.27 -8.67
CA ARG A 39 -9.48 17.68 -10.00
C ARG A 39 -8.04 17.54 -10.46
N PHE A 40 -7.16 18.42 -9.98
CA PHE A 40 -5.76 18.37 -10.41
C PHE A 40 -4.98 17.23 -9.80
N ILE A 41 -5.57 16.51 -8.85
CA ILE A 41 -4.94 15.31 -8.27
C ILE A 41 -5.23 14.12 -9.20
N GLU A 42 -4.19 13.57 -9.80
CA GLU A 42 -4.34 12.50 -10.79
C GLU A 42 -4.56 11.16 -10.11
N TYR A 43 -5.46 10.36 -10.70
CA TYR A 43 -5.75 9.01 -10.21
C TYR A 43 -4.48 8.15 -10.19
N ASP A 44 -3.68 8.22 -11.26
CA ASP A 44 -2.46 7.41 -11.37
C ASP A 44 -1.46 7.74 -10.26
N ASP A 45 -1.36 9.00 -9.89
CA ASP A 45 -0.49 9.41 -8.79
C ASP A 45 -0.99 8.84 -7.47
N MET A 46 -2.29 8.82 -7.27
CA MET A 46 -2.89 8.24 -6.08
C MET A 46 -2.63 6.74 -5.99
N VAL A 47 -2.69 6.05 -7.14
CA VAL A 47 -2.40 4.61 -7.19
C VAL A 47 -0.94 4.35 -6.84
N GLN A 48 -0.02 5.16 -7.35
CA GLN A 48 1.40 5.01 -7.03
C GLN A 48 1.66 5.19 -5.54
N ILE A 49 1.10 6.23 -4.97
CA ILE A 49 1.26 6.52 -3.54
C ILE A 49 0.63 5.40 -2.71
N GLY A 50 -0.56 4.97 -3.09
CA GLY A 50 -1.24 3.89 -2.39
C GLY A 50 -0.49 2.57 -2.46
N THR A 51 0.17 2.30 -3.60
CA THR A 51 0.97 1.10 -3.77
C THR A 51 2.18 1.12 -2.82
N LEU A 52 2.81 2.27 -2.67
CA LEU A 52 3.89 2.41 -1.69
C LEU A 52 3.38 2.16 -0.27
N GLY A 53 2.19 2.64 0.04
CA GLY A 53 1.56 2.37 1.33
C GLY A 53 1.30 0.89 1.54
N LEU A 54 0.86 0.19 0.50
CA LEU A 54 0.65 -1.25 0.55
C LEU A 54 1.97 -2.00 0.78
N MET A 55 3.03 -1.59 0.08
CA MET A 55 4.34 -2.21 0.25
C MET A 55 4.84 -2.04 1.69
N THR A 56 4.70 -0.85 2.24
CA THR A 56 5.05 -0.59 3.63
C THR A 56 4.23 -1.47 4.57
N ALA A 57 2.94 -1.60 4.29
CA ALA A 57 2.06 -2.45 5.09
C ALA A 57 2.53 -3.90 5.09
N ALA A 58 2.91 -4.42 3.91
CA ALA A 58 3.37 -5.80 3.80
C ALA A 58 4.63 -6.03 4.63
N GLU A 59 5.53 -5.05 4.65
CA GLU A 59 6.78 -5.17 5.39
C GLU A 59 6.60 -5.08 6.90
N SER A 60 5.62 -4.31 7.36
CA SER A 60 5.44 -4.03 8.78
C SER A 60 4.31 -4.82 9.44
N TYR A 61 3.59 -5.60 8.67
CA TYR A 61 2.46 -6.35 9.20
C TYR A 61 2.88 -7.43 10.20
N LYS A 62 2.11 -7.54 11.28
CA LYS A 62 2.32 -8.55 12.31
C LYS A 62 1.01 -9.28 12.57
N ALA A 63 0.95 -10.54 12.14
CA ALA A 63 -0.24 -11.35 12.26
C ALA A 63 -0.65 -11.59 13.73
N GLU A 64 0.29 -11.56 14.65
CA GLU A 64 -0.01 -11.80 16.06
C GLU A 64 -0.86 -10.69 16.69
N THR A 65 -1.05 -9.58 16.02
CA THR A 65 -1.94 -8.52 16.53
C THR A 65 -3.42 -8.90 16.39
N GLY A 66 -3.73 -9.91 15.60
CA GLY A 66 -5.10 -10.34 15.37
C GLY A 66 -5.84 -9.56 14.29
N VAL A 67 -5.21 -8.53 13.72
CA VAL A 67 -5.80 -7.74 12.63
C VAL A 67 -5.50 -8.44 11.31
N GLU A 68 -6.51 -8.59 10.45
CA GLU A 68 -6.29 -9.15 9.12
C GLU A 68 -5.47 -8.21 8.27
N PHE A 69 -4.62 -8.76 7.41
CA PHE A 69 -3.76 -7.95 6.56
C PHE A 69 -4.56 -6.99 5.70
N LYS A 70 -5.68 -7.43 5.15
CA LYS A 70 -6.51 -6.58 4.30
C LYS A 70 -6.92 -5.30 5.02
N ASP A 71 -7.33 -5.43 6.27
CA ASP A 71 -7.77 -4.26 7.05
C ASP A 71 -6.60 -3.38 7.42
N TYR A 72 -5.47 -3.97 7.78
CA TYR A 72 -4.26 -3.23 8.07
C TYR A 72 -3.78 -2.47 6.85
N ALA A 73 -3.74 -3.14 5.69
CA ALA A 73 -3.31 -2.54 4.43
C ALA A 73 -4.22 -1.39 4.01
N LYS A 74 -5.53 -1.56 4.19
CA LYS A 74 -6.50 -0.53 3.83
C LYS A 74 -6.19 0.79 4.54
N GLN A 75 -5.90 0.72 5.83
CA GLN A 75 -5.56 1.92 6.60
C GLN A 75 -4.25 2.54 6.14
N ARG A 76 -3.25 1.70 5.83
CA ARG A 76 -1.96 2.20 5.39
C ARG A 76 -2.03 2.83 4.00
N ILE A 77 -2.78 2.23 3.09
CA ILE A 77 -2.98 2.76 1.73
C ILE A 77 -3.68 4.11 1.81
N LYS A 78 -4.78 4.16 2.52
CA LYS A 78 -5.56 5.38 2.67
C LYS A 78 -4.74 6.47 3.34
N GLY A 79 -4.04 6.13 4.41
CA GLY A 79 -3.19 7.06 5.13
C GLY A 79 -2.10 7.65 4.25
N ALA A 80 -1.44 6.80 3.43
CA ALA A 80 -0.38 7.26 2.54
C ALA A 80 -0.91 8.29 1.54
N ILE A 81 -2.07 8.02 0.94
CA ILE A 81 -2.67 8.92 -0.04
C ILE A 81 -3.08 10.24 0.62
N LEU A 82 -3.74 10.16 1.78
CA LEU A 82 -4.21 11.36 2.47
C LEU A 82 -3.05 12.21 2.98
N ASP A 83 -1.97 11.58 3.44
CA ASP A 83 -0.79 12.32 3.89
C ASP A 83 -0.18 13.11 2.75
N GLU A 84 -0.10 12.50 1.56
CA GLU A 84 0.43 13.18 0.39
C GLU A 84 -0.46 14.36 0.00
N LEU A 85 -1.77 14.19 0.06
CA LEU A 85 -2.70 15.25 -0.24
C LEU A 85 -2.59 16.41 0.73
N SER A 86 -2.35 16.13 2.01
CA SER A 86 -2.24 17.20 3.00
C SER A 86 -0.99 18.05 2.78
N LEU A 87 0.08 17.48 2.21
CA LEU A 87 1.29 18.23 1.89
C LEU A 87 1.07 19.18 0.71
N ILE A 88 0.19 18.81 -0.22
CA ILE A 88 -0.08 19.60 -1.40
C ILE A 88 -1.14 20.66 -1.13
N HIS A 89 -2.06 20.34 -0.26
CA HIS A 89 -3.32 21.05 -0.12
C HIS A 89 -3.33 22.10 0.98
N ILE A 90 -2.27 22.45 1.47
CA ILE A 90 -2.27 23.45 2.54
C ILE A 90 -2.90 24.80 2.15
#